data_6ab2d66e598026fd6af2071d29ba5b47
#
_entry.id   6ab2d66e598026fd6af2071d29ba5b47
#
_cell.length_a   1.000
_cell.length_b   1.000
_cell.length_c   1.000
_cell.angle_alpha   90.00
_cell.angle_beta   90.00
_cell.angle_gamma   90.00
#
_symmetry.space_group_name_H-M   'P 1'
#
loop_
_entity.id
_entity.type
_entity.pdbx_description
1 polymer ?
#
loop_
_entity_poly.entity_id
_entity_poly.type
_entity_poly.pdbx_seq_one_letter_code
_entity_poly.pdbx_strand_id
1 'polypeptide(L)'
;MSRIHSKSPWLLSALLVAVLAACSQPLPHHPRPMTESAERASMSADSAVVAKDMSVMRLQSVRAEERLGTRWGDEVQSNVRRVDLRRVSQEPLAQNVLHYSSKDYRGRSVNSISLAAGRVELSVRGDGRRELPIFRDNGRYYLRGTDGQAYRLIYRNNSSQTFEIVASVDGLDVLSGKPGSRYNSGYVLRPHSTLEIEGFRKSDNAVASFIFSSPGDSYAAHSDNGSVRNTGVIGTAVFELYDPARRSDDSPEAFPADNGYAKPPSR
;
A
#
# COMPACT_ATOMS: atom_id res chain seq x y z
N MET A 1 5.98 12.44 -59.32
CA MET A 1 6.66 11.20 -59.74
C MET A 1 7.01 10.49 -58.44
N SER A 2 6.59 9.34 -58.04
CA SER A 2 5.94 8.20 -58.62
C SER A 2 5.26 7.46 -57.47
N ARG A 3 4.02 7.05 -57.69
CA ARG A 3 3.25 6.15 -56.81
C ARG A 3 3.82 4.74 -56.87
N ILE A 4 3.69 3.95 -55.81
CA ILE A 4 3.30 2.53 -55.97
C ILE A 4 2.49 2.08 -54.72
N HIS A 5 1.25 1.67 -55.02
CA HIS A 5 0.31 0.86 -54.19
C HIS A 5 0.72 -0.58 -54.24
N SER A 6 0.49 -1.35 -53.20
CA SER A 6 0.19 -2.76 -53.35
C SER A 6 -0.77 -3.27 -52.27
N LYS A 7 -1.77 -3.95 -52.78
CA LYS A 7 -3.02 -4.44 -52.21
C LYS A 7 -2.84 -5.82 -51.57
N SER A 8 -3.78 -6.13 -50.65
CA SER A 8 -4.11 -7.43 -50.11
C SER A 8 -4.39 -8.50 -51.20
N PRO A 9 -4.44 -9.78 -50.86
CA PRO A 9 -5.77 -10.37 -50.80
C PRO A 9 -6.04 -11.40 -49.68
N TRP A 10 -7.32 -11.49 -49.37
CA TRP A 10 -8.13 -12.52 -48.77
C TRP A 10 -7.85 -13.94 -49.29
N LEU A 11 -8.00 -14.96 -48.46
CA LEU A 11 -8.55 -16.26 -48.85
C LEU A 11 -9.28 -16.89 -47.64
N LEU A 12 -10.59 -17.00 -47.84
CA LEU A 12 -11.53 -17.88 -47.20
C LEU A 12 -11.21 -19.36 -47.52
N SER A 13 -11.41 -20.26 -46.59
CA SER A 13 -11.76 -21.65 -46.90
C SER A 13 -12.71 -22.23 -45.87
N ALA A 14 -13.78 -22.71 -46.41
CA ALA A 14 -14.98 -23.22 -45.77
C ALA A 14 -14.89 -24.73 -45.47
N LEU A 15 -15.62 -25.12 -44.44
CA LEU A 15 -16.54 -26.28 -44.31
C LEU A 15 -16.05 -27.68 -44.72
N LEU A 16 -16.09 -28.61 -43.78
CA LEU A 16 -16.65 -29.95 -44.03
C LEU A 16 -17.26 -30.57 -42.75
N VAL A 17 -18.59 -30.73 -42.81
CA VAL A 17 -19.44 -31.51 -41.91
C VAL A 17 -19.39 -32.96 -42.39
N ALA A 18 -19.11 -33.90 -41.50
CA ALA A 18 -19.37 -35.32 -41.76
C ALA A 18 -20.17 -35.93 -40.60
N VAL A 19 -21.44 -36.12 -40.83
CA VAL A 19 -22.36 -36.93 -40.03
C VAL A 19 -22.16 -38.39 -40.39
N LEU A 20 -21.87 -39.25 -39.44
CA LEU A 20 -22.00 -40.71 -39.59
C LEU A 20 -22.81 -41.22 -38.41
N ALA A 21 -24.07 -41.54 -38.73
CA ALA A 21 -24.95 -42.34 -37.91
C ALA A 21 -24.59 -43.84 -38.12
N ALA A 22 -24.36 -44.54 -37.05
CA ALA A 22 -24.33 -46.00 -37.06
C ALA A 22 -25.14 -46.54 -35.89
N CYS A 23 -26.26 -47.15 -36.25
CA CYS A 23 -27.09 -47.99 -35.38
C CYS A 23 -26.30 -49.26 -34.99
N SER A 24 -26.36 -49.65 -33.75
CA SER A 24 -26.12 -51.05 -33.37
C SER A 24 -26.89 -51.46 -32.11
N GLN A 25 -27.41 -52.61 -32.18
CA GLN A 25 -28.45 -53.28 -31.42
C GLN A 25 -28.10 -53.66 -29.98
N PRO A 26 -29.09 -53.99 -29.13
CA PRO A 26 -28.85 -54.37 -27.74
C PRO A 26 -28.55 -55.86 -27.59
N LEU A 27 -27.60 -56.19 -26.71
CA LEU A 27 -27.29 -57.51 -26.21
C LEU A 27 -27.55 -57.62 -24.70
N PRO A 28 -27.84 -58.83 -24.17
CA PRO A 28 -28.61 -58.99 -22.94
C PRO A 28 -27.78 -58.85 -21.64
N HIS A 29 -28.49 -58.47 -20.61
CA HIS A 29 -28.03 -58.33 -19.21
C HIS A 29 -27.50 -59.61 -18.61
N HIS A 30 -26.32 -59.55 -18.01
CA HIS A 30 -25.94 -60.34 -16.89
C HIS A 30 -25.65 -59.44 -15.65
N PRO A 31 -26.21 -59.74 -14.50
CA PRO A 31 -25.92 -58.93 -13.30
C PRO A 31 -24.56 -59.34 -12.73
N ARG A 32 -23.68 -58.35 -12.63
CA ARG A 32 -22.45 -58.42 -11.78
C ARG A 32 -22.67 -57.61 -10.52
N PRO A 33 -22.18 -58.09 -9.36
CA PRO A 33 -22.39 -57.41 -8.12
C PRO A 33 -21.64 -56.07 -8.04
N MET A 34 -22.45 -55.01 -7.91
CA MET A 34 -21.96 -53.71 -7.48
C MET A 34 -21.71 -53.79 -5.97
N THR A 35 -20.51 -53.57 -5.54
CA THR A 35 -20.18 -52.88 -4.28
C THR A 35 -18.67 -53.02 -4.03
N GLU A 36 -17.96 -51.95 -4.07
CA GLU A 36 -16.75 -51.61 -3.27
C GLU A 36 -15.91 -50.49 -3.91
N SER A 37 -16.10 -50.15 -5.22
CA SER A 37 -15.27 -49.10 -5.83
C SER A 37 -15.91 -47.73 -5.78
N ALA A 38 -17.22 -47.62 -5.63
CA ALA A 38 -17.88 -46.30 -5.61
C ALA A 38 -17.73 -45.58 -4.21
N GLU A 39 -17.73 -46.36 -3.12
CA GLU A 39 -17.55 -45.78 -1.76
C GLU A 39 -16.11 -45.28 -1.55
N ARG A 40 -15.10 -45.96 -2.09
CA ARG A 40 -13.72 -45.50 -1.98
C ARG A 40 -13.42 -44.24 -2.84
N ALA A 41 -14.12 -44.08 -3.97
CA ALA A 41 -13.97 -42.88 -4.77
C ALA A 41 -14.68 -41.65 -4.16
N SER A 42 -15.82 -41.85 -3.48
CA SER A 42 -16.51 -40.76 -2.76
C SER A 42 -15.78 -40.33 -1.51
N MET A 43 -15.20 -41.28 -0.72
CA MET A 43 -14.41 -40.96 0.46
C MET A 43 -13.09 -40.25 0.11
N SER A 44 -12.45 -40.55 -1.01
CA SER A 44 -11.25 -39.84 -1.45
C SER A 44 -11.55 -38.45 -2.01
N ALA A 45 -12.70 -38.24 -2.65
CA ALA A 45 -13.13 -36.92 -3.13
C ALA A 45 -13.49 -35.99 -1.96
N ASP A 46 -14.24 -36.45 -0.97
CA ASP A 46 -14.56 -35.67 0.23
C ASP A 46 -13.31 -35.34 1.05
N SER A 47 -12.39 -36.28 1.21
CA SER A 47 -11.12 -36.01 1.90
C SER A 47 -10.25 -34.98 1.17
N ALA A 48 -10.28 -34.97 -0.17
CA ALA A 48 -9.54 -33.98 -0.97
C ALA A 48 -10.18 -32.59 -0.90
N VAL A 49 -11.51 -32.50 -0.85
CA VAL A 49 -12.24 -31.23 -0.69
C VAL A 49 -11.99 -30.66 0.70
N VAL A 50 -12.11 -31.45 1.76
CA VAL A 50 -11.83 -31.03 3.14
C VAL A 50 -10.38 -30.59 3.30
N ALA A 51 -9.41 -31.32 2.74
CA ALA A 51 -8.01 -30.93 2.76
C ALA A 51 -7.74 -29.63 2.01
N LYS A 52 -8.41 -29.38 0.91
CA LYS A 52 -8.32 -28.14 0.14
C LYS A 52 -8.91 -26.96 0.92
N ASP A 53 -10.07 -27.14 1.54
CA ASP A 53 -10.72 -26.11 2.34
C ASP A 53 -9.89 -25.78 3.60
N MET A 54 -9.32 -26.78 4.27
CA MET A 54 -8.41 -26.56 5.40
C MET A 54 -7.12 -25.85 4.97
N SER A 55 -6.58 -26.14 3.80
CA SER A 55 -5.40 -25.45 3.27
C SER A 55 -5.71 -24.00 2.91
N VAL A 56 -6.86 -23.71 2.34
CA VAL A 56 -7.33 -22.35 2.03
C VAL A 56 -7.58 -21.57 3.34
N MET A 57 -8.25 -22.17 4.32
CA MET A 57 -8.44 -21.57 5.65
C MET A 57 -7.10 -21.26 6.34
N ARG A 58 -6.14 -22.19 6.29
CA ARG A 58 -4.81 -21.98 6.87
C ARG A 58 -4.05 -20.87 6.17
N LEU A 59 -4.13 -20.78 4.85
CA LEU A 59 -3.50 -19.68 4.07
C LEU A 59 -4.16 -18.34 4.37
N GLN A 60 -5.46 -18.32 4.60
CA GLN A 60 -6.20 -17.09 4.96
C GLN A 60 -5.85 -16.65 6.40
N SER A 61 -5.73 -17.58 7.35
CA SER A 61 -5.32 -17.25 8.72
C SER A 61 -3.89 -16.74 8.79
N VAL A 62 -2.93 -17.38 8.10
CA VAL A 62 -1.54 -16.90 8.02
C VAL A 62 -1.47 -15.51 7.40
N ARG A 63 -2.25 -15.24 6.34
CA ARG A 63 -2.32 -13.90 5.74
C ARG A 63 -2.95 -12.87 6.67
N ALA A 64 -3.89 -13.26 7.50
CA ALA A 64 -4.50 -12.39 8.50
C ALA A 64 -3.51 -12.05 9.63
N GLU A 65 -2.73 -13.03 10.09
CA GLU A 65 -1.70 -12.86 11.12
C GLU A 65 -0.51 -12.01 10.65
N GLU A 66 -0.20 -12.01 9.33
CA GLU A 66 0.86 -11.17 8.76
C GLU A 66 0.46 -9.71 8.59
N ARG A 67 -0.84 -9.38 8.67
CA ARG A 67 -1.29 -7.99 8.51
C ARG A 67 -0.90 -7.15 9.71
N LEU A 68 -0.45 -5.94 9.43
CA LEU A 68 -0.18 -4.91 10.42
C LEU A 68 -1.03 -3.68 10.15
N GLY A 69 -1.21 -2.89 11.19
CA GLY A 69 -1.67 -1.52 11.17
C GLY A 69 -0.73 -0.65 11.99
N THR A 70 -1.07 0.62 12.16
CA THR A 70 -0.32 1.57 12.96
C THR A 70 -1.21 2.09 14.07
N ARG A 71 -0.81 1.84 15.33
CA ARG A 71 -1.49 2.37 16.50
C ARG A 71 -1.02 3.78 16.84
N TRP A 72 -1.88 4.48 17.55
CA TRP A 72 -1.59 5.74 18.20
C TRP A 72 -0.64 5.49 19.38
N GLY A 73 0.61 5.87 19.22
CA GLY A 73 1.64 5.63 20.22
C GLY A 73 1.77 6.74 21.26
N ASP A 74 2.90 6.72 21.95
CA ASP A 74 3.23 7.71 22.97
C ASP A 74 3.38 9.11 22.38
N GLU A 75 3.15 10.12 23.23
CA GLU A 75 3.38 11.50 22.86
C GLU A 75 4.86 11.78 22.68
N VAL A 76 5.21 12.31 21.52
CA VAL A 76 6.56 12.79 21.20
C VAL A 76 6.50 14.29 20.97
N GLN A 77 7.44 15.02 21.59
CA GLN A 77 7.58 16.45 21.35
C GLN A 77 8.11 16.67 19.92
N SER A 78 7.33 17.35 19.11
CA SER A 78 7.63 17.62 17.71
C SER A 78 7.01 18.97 17.34
N ASN A 79 7.83 19.99 17.30
CA ASN A 79 7.38 21.35 17.01
C ASN A 79 7.15 21.52 15.50
N VAL A 80 6.06 22.23 15.14
CA VAL A 80 5.79 22.61 13.76
C VAL A 80 5.50 24.11 13.70
N ARG A 81 6.04 24.77 12.67
CA ARG A 81 5.73 26.17 12.38
C ARG A 81 4.77 26.25 11.18
N ARG A 82 3.74 27.05 11.31
CA ARG A 82 2.77 27.28 10.23
C ARG A 82 3.38 28.15 9.14
N VAL A 83 3.12 27.81 7.91
CA VAL A 83 3.55 28.53 6.71
C VAL A 83 2.36 28.79 5.81
N ASP A 84 2.49 29.84 4.99
CA ASP A 84 1.54 30.18 3.93
C ASP A 84 2.27 30.15 2.59
N LEU A 85 2.39 28.95 2.03
CA LEU A 85 2.96 28.70 0.71
C LEU A 85 1.88 28.10 -0.20
N ARG A 86 2.04 28.25 -1.52
CA ARG A 86 1.08 27.72 -2.48
C ARG A 86 1.71 26.66 -3.37
N ARG A 87 0.94 25.67 -3.75
CA ARG A 87 1.35 24.67 -4.75
C ARG A 87 1.51 25.35 -6.11
N VAL A 88 2.55 24.96 -6.84
CA VAL A 88 2.76 25.36 -8.26
C VAL A 88 1.68 24.72 -9.14
N SER A 89 1.27 23.48 -8.81
CA SER A 89 0.22 22.72 -9.49
C SER A 89 -0.66 21.99 -8.48
N GLN A 90 -1.94 21.80 -8.81
CA GLN A 90 -2.85 20.94 -8.04
C GLN A 90 -2.60 19.44 -8.26
N GLU A 91 -1.87 19.09 -9.33
CA GLU A 91 -1.44 17.72 -9.57
C GLU A 91 -0.07 17.49 -8.91
N PRO A 92 0.08 16.36 -8.16
CA PRO A 92 1.35 16.04 -7.53
C PRO A 92 2.41 15.64 -8.57
N LEU A 93 3.66 16.00 -8.29
CA LEU A 93 4.81 15.57 -9.09
C LEU A 93 5.08 14.07 -9.00
N ALA A 94 4.73 13.50 -7.86
CA ALA A 94 4.87 12.07 -7.60
C ALA A 94 3.84 11.60 -6.57
N GLN A 95 3.41 10.35 -6.72
CA GLN A 95 2.62 9.64 -5.73
C GLN A 95 3.22 8.26 -5.53
N ASN A 96 3.17 7.76 -4.30
CA ASN A 96 3.63 6.42 -3.97
C ASN A 96 2.76 5.79 -2.88
N VAL A 97 2.66 4.47 -2.93
CA VAL A 97 2.10 3.63 -1.87
C VAL A 97 3.15 2.62 -1.47
N LEU A 98 3.53 2.64 -0.21
CA LEU A 98 4.39 1.66 0.44
C LEU A 98 3.51 0.74 1.28
N HIS A 99 3.48 -0.54 0.93
CA HIS A 99 2.75 -1.56 1.69
C HIS A 99 3.61 -2.05 2.85
N TYR A 100 3.02 -2.34 3.99
CA TYR A 100 3.76 -2.92 5.11
C TYR A 100 3.00 -4.06 5.79
N SER A 101 3.74 -5.01 6.31
CA SER A 101 3.22 -6.15 7.08
C SER A 101 4.35 -6.79 7.88
N SER A 102 4.06 -7.82 8.71
CA SER A 102 5.08 -8.61 9.40
C SER A 102 5.73 -9.68 8.53
N LYS A 103 5.27 -9.80 7.28
CA LYS A 103 5.75 -10.80 6.33
C LYS A 103 7.22 -10.60 5.98
N ASP A 104 7.95 -11.72 5.80
CA ASP A 104 9.27 -11.74 5.19
C ASP A 104 9.16 -11.55 3.68
N TYR A 105 9.58 -10.37 3.21
CA TYR A 105 9.61 -10.08 1.78
C TYR A 105 10.89 -10.61 1.14
N ARG A 106 10.72 -11.20 -0.04
CA ARG A 106 11.83 -11.58 -0.92
C ARG A 106 11.86 -10.60 -2.09
N GLY A 107 13.03 -10.19 -2.49
CA GLY A 107 13.19 -9.25 -3.59
C GLY A 107 14.42 -8.37 -3.42
N ARG A 108 14.54 -7.37 -4.28
CA ARG A 108 15.61 -6.39 -4.15
C ARG A 108 15.32 -5.46 -2.99
N SER A 109 16.18 -5.49 -1.99
CA SER A 109 16.15 -4.50 -0.92
C SER A 109 16.72 -3.16 -1.41
N VAL A 110 16.06 -2.08 -1.05
CA VAL A 110 16.48 -0.69 -1.27
C VAL A 110 16.36 0.07 0.05
N ASN A 111 17.18 1.09 0.24
CA ASN A 111 17.17 1.87 1.48
C ASN A 111 16.14 3.01 1.41
N SER A 112 15.79 3.45 0.21
CA SER A 112 14.83 4.53 -0.01
C SER A 112 14.04 4.34 -1.30
N ILE A 113 12.91 5.04 -1.39
CA ILE A 113 12.08 5.15 -2.58
C ILE A 113 12.37 6.51 -3.21
N SER A 114 12.81 6.49 -4.46
CA SER A 114 13.02 7.70 -5.25
C SER A 114 11.69 8.25 -5.76
N LEU A 115 11.38 9.49 -5.44
CA LEU A 115 10.17 10.22 -5.83
C LEU A 115 10.54 11.47 -6.66
N ALA A 116 9.59 11.95 -7.46
CA ALA A 116 9.76 13.17 -8.26
C ALA A 116 11.09 13.19 -9.06
N ALA A 117 11.39 12.09 -9.75
CA ALA A 117 12.62 11.90 -10.53
C ALA A 117 13.92 12.06 -9.71
N GLY A 118 13.94 11.53 -8.47
CA GLY A 118 15.12 11.55 -7.59
C GLY A 118 15.29 12.81 -6.77
N ARG A 119 14.42 13.82 -6.94
CA ARG A 119 14.47 15.06 -6.17
C ARG A 119 14.08 14.85 -4.71
N VAL A 120 13.19 13.90 -4.44
CA VAL A 120 12.77 13.52 -3.09
C VAL A 120 13.00 12.04 -2.89
N GLU A 121 13.50 11.66 -1.72
CA GLU A 121 13.64 10.29 -1.26
C GLU A 121 12.79 10.04 -0.03
N LEU A 122 12.11 8.91 0.01
CA LEU A 122 11.40 8.40 1.18
C LEU A 122 12.12 7.18 1.72
N SER A 123 12.53 7.22 2.98
CA SER A 123 12.95 6.05 3.76
C SER A 123 12.11 5.92 5.03
N VAL A 124 12.15 4.75 5.65
CA VAL A 124 11.47 4.49 6.93
C VAL A 124 12.52 4.09 7.95
N ARG A 125 12.50 4.74 9.11
CA ARG A 125 13.43 4.48 10.19
C ARG A 125 12.68 3.89 11.38
N GLY A 126 13.22 2.82 11.95
CA GLY A 126 12.71 2.21 13.17
C GLY A 126 13.35 2.75 14.42
N ASP A 127 13.14 2.06 15.52
CA ASP A 127 13.81 2.34 16.80
C ASP A 127 15.33 2.34 16.65
N GLY A 128 16.02 3.15 17.44
CA GLY A 128 17.48 3.21 17.44
C GLY A 128 18.10 3.80 16.17
N ARG A 129 17.35 4.56 15.38
CA ARG A 129 17.78 5.24 14.16
C ARG A 129 18.20 4.34 13.00
N ARG A 130 17.88 3.04 13.05
CA ARG A 130 18.16 2.11 11.97
C ARG A 130 17.10 2.24 10.88
N GLU A 131 17.53 2.36 9.63
CA GLU A 131 16.62 2.30 8.48
C GLU A 131 16.04 0.90 8.32
N LEU A 132 14.75 0.84 8.07
CA LEU A 132 14.05 -0.41 7.77
C LEU A 132 14.19 -0.71 6.27
N PRO A 133 14.55 -1.93 5.89
CA PRO A 133 14.72 -2.27 4.49
C PRO A 133 13.37 -2.25 3.76
N ILE A 134 13.36 -1.57 2.62
CA ILE A 134 12.23 -1.53 1.70
C ILE A 134 12.51 -2.53 0.58
N PHE A 135 11.56 -3.38 0.27
CA PHE A 135 11.65 -4.38 -0.79
C PHE A 135 10.86 -3.90 -2.00
N ARG A 136 11.44 -4.05 -3.19
CA ARG A 136 10.75 -3.76 -4.44
C ARG A 136 10.45 -5.06 -5.18
N ASP A 137 9.16 -5.26 -5.45
CA ASP A 137 8.68 -6.40 -6.23
C ASP A 137 7.57 -5.94 -7.19
N ASN A 138 7.68 -6.31 -8.47
CA ASN A 138 6.71 -5.98 -9.52
C ASN A 138 6.25 -4.50 -9.54
N GLY A 139 7.21 -3.58 -9.33
CA GLY A 139 6.94 -2.14 -9.32
C GLY A 139 6.29 -1.60 -8.06
N ARG A 140 6.01 -2.45 -7.07
CA ARG A 140 5.47 -2.07 -5.76
C ARG A 140 6.56 -2.10 -4.71
N TYR A 141 6.32 -1.34 -3.63
CA TYR A 141 7.23 -1.26 -2.50
C TYR A 141 6.59 -1.88 -1.26
N TYR A 142 7.41 -2.61 -0.51
CA TYR A 142 7.00 -3.35 0.67
C TYR A 142 7.97 -3.11 1.81
N LEU A 143 7.44 -2.96 3.02
CA LEU A 143 8.19 -2.77 4.25
C LEU A 143 7.83 -3.89 5.22
N ARG A 144 8.82 -4.51 5.83
CA ARG A 144 8.60 -5.39 6.96
C ARG A 144 8.57 -4.58 8.25
N GLY A 145 7.44 -4.64 8.97
CA GLY A 145 7.30 -4.13 10.34
C GLY A 145 7.30 -5.24 11.36
N THR A 146 7.54 -4.89 12.60
CA THR A 146 7.40 -5.79 13.75
C THR A 146 6.39 -5.17 14.71
N ASP A 147 5.43 -5.95 15.18
CA ASP A 147 4.44 -5.50 16.16
C ASP A 147 5.13 -4.89 17.39
N GLY A 148 4.65 -3.76 17.85
CA GLY A 148 5.23 -2.99 18.95
C GLY A 148 6.42 -2.10 18.57
N GLN A 149 7.00 -2.24 17.39
CA GLN A 149 8.12 -1.41 16.93
C GLN A 149 7.64 -0.01 16.52
N ALA A 150 8.24 1.03 17.09
CA ALA A 150 8.03 2.40 16.63
C ALA A 150 8.78 2.66 15.32
N TYR A 151 8.22 3.56 14.50
CA TYR A 151 8.85 3.97 13.25
C TYR A 151 8.54 5.42 12.91
N ARG A 152 9.27 5.96 11.93
CA ARG A 152 9.10 7.31 11.42
C ARG A 152 9.38 7.37 9.92
N LEU A 153 8.73 8.30 9.23
CA LEU A 153 8.93 8.53 7.80
C LEU A 153 9.97 9.62 7.62
N ILE A 154 10.95 9.37 6.78
CA ILE A 154 12.06 10.29 6.50
C ILE A 154 11.99 10.70 5.04
N TYR A 155 11.75 11.97 4.78
CA TYR A 155 11.79 12.55 3.46
C TYR A 155 13.02 13.42 3.31
N ARG A 156 13.82 13.16 2.30
CA ARG A 156 15.03 13.92 1.98
C ARG A 156 14.86 14.65 0.66
N ASN A 157 15.14 15.94 0.64
CA ASN A 157 15.13 16.74 -0.57
C ASN A 157 16.56 16.87 -1.13
N ASN A 158 16.79 16.30 -2.32
CA ASN A 158 18.09 16.33 -3.00
C ASN A 158 18.17 17.47 -4.01
N SER A 159 17.24 18.43 -3.98
CA SER A 159 17.13 19.49 -4.96
C SER A 159 17.05 20.87 -4.35
N SER A 160 17.08 21.90 -5.18
CA SER A 160 16.93 23.30 -4.81
C SER A 160 15.47 23.78 -4.76
N GLN A 161 14.48 22.93 -5.06
CA GLN A 161 13.06 23.27 -4.96
C GLN A 161 12.54 23.02 -3.55
N THR A 162 11.46 23.73 -3.20
CA THR A 162 10.69 23.46 -1.98
C THR A 162 9.50 22.58 -2.34
N PHE A 163 9.22 21.56 -1.52
CA PHE A 163 8.12 20.64 -1.75
C PHE A 163 7.15 20.63 -0.57
N GLU A 164 5.92 20.23 -0.85
CA GLU A 164 4.96 19.79 0.14
C GLU A 164 4.85 18.27 0.09
N ILE A 165 4.89 17.65 1.25
CA ILE A 165 4.71 16.21 1.46
C ILE A 165 3.37 15.97 2.13
N VAL A 166 2.42 15.45 1.39
CA VAL A 166 1.15 14.96 1.94
C VAL A 166 1.31 13.47 2.21
N ALA A 167 1.29 13.09 3.48
CA ALA A 167 1.49 11.72 3.93
C ALA A 167 0.24 11.16 4.61
N SER A 168 -0.02 9.88 4.39
CA SER A 168 -1.08 9.14 5.06
C SER A 168 -0.58 7.80 5.56
N VAL A 169 -1.12 7.33 6.67
CA VAL A 169 -0.86 6.02 7.26
C VAL A 169 -2.20 5.35 7.50
N ASP A 170 -2.35 4.11 7.02
CA ASP A 170 -3.58 3.34 7.12
C ASP A 170 -4.82 4.07 6.58
N GLY A 171 -4.62 4.85 5.52
CA GLY A 171 -5.67 5.63 4.90
C GLY A 171 -6.05 6.91 5.64
N LEU A 172 -5.36 7.26 6.73
CA LEU A 172 -5.55 8.49 7.49
C LEU A 172 -4.40 9.46 7.25
N ASP A 173 -4.74 10.72 7.01
CA ASP A 173 -3.79 11.82 6.88
C ASP A 173 -3.04 12.05 8.21
N VAL A 174 -1.72 12.13 8.14
CA VAL A 174 -0.88 12.21 9.35
C VAL A 174 -0.96 13.55 10.08
N LEU A 175 -1.40 14.62 9.38
CA LEU A 175 -1.53 15.96 9.95
C LEU A 175 -2.89 16.16 10.60
N SER A 176 -3.97 15.75 9.93
CA SER A 176 -5.36 16.04 10.35
C SER A 176 -6.11 14.84 10.93
N GLY A 177 -5.64 13.61 10.74
CA GLY A 177 -6.35 12.37 11.11
C GLY A 177 -7.61 12.10 10.27
N LYS A 178 -7.84 12.86 9.21
CA LYS A 178 -8.94 12.69 8.27
C LYS A 178 -8.62 11.64 7.22
N PRO A 179 -9.58 11.24 6.37
CA PRO A 179 -9.28 10.37 5.26
C PRO A 179 -8.14 10.93 4.40
N GLY A 180 -7.17 10.08 4.09
CA GLY A 180 -6.00 10.44 3.29
C GLY A 180 -6.41 10.84 1.87
N SER A 181 -6.01 12.02 1.45
CA SER A 181 -6.29 12.58 0.14
C SER A 181 -5.12 13.43 -0.32
N ARG A 182 -4.82 13.42 -1.62
CA ARG A 182 -3.83 14.35 -2.21
C ARG A 182 -4.22 15.83 -2.07
N TYR A 183 -5.49 16.11 -1.75
CA TYR A 183 -5.99 17.48 -1.53
C TYR A 183 -5.81 17.95 -0.08
N ASN A 184 -5.37 17.07 0.82
CA ASN A 184 -5.05 17.47 2.18
C ASN A 184 -3.80 18.35 2.19
N SER A 185 -3.66 19.15 3.24
CA SER A 185 -2.43 19.90 3.52
C SER A 185 -1.33 18.97 4.03
N GLY A 186 -0.08 19.31 3.74
CA GLY A 186 1.09 18.50 4.09
C GLY A 186 2.15 19.25 4.87
N TYR A 187 3.31 18.64 4.99
CA TYR A 187 4.52 19.23 5.56
C TYR A 187 5.38 19.85 4.47
N VAL A 188 6.09 20.91 4.81
CA VAL A 188 7.04 21.55 3.90
C VAL A 188 8.40 20.88 4.00
N LEU A 189 8.96 20.51 2.85
CA LEU A 189 10.29 19.96 2.72
C LEU A 189 11.17 20.97 1.96
N ARG A 190 12.01 21.68 2.69
CA ARG A 190 12.89 22.74 2.18
C ARG A 190 14.00 22.19 1.28
N PRO A 191 14.65 23.03 0.46
CA PRO A 191 15.81 22.63 -0.33
C PRO A 191 16.90 21.99 0.51
N HIS A 192 17.43 20.87 0.04
CA HIS A 192 18.55 20.14 0.66
C HIS A 192 18.35 19.76 2.14
N SER A 193 17.09 19.73 2.61
CA SER A 193 16.74 19.41 3.99
C SER A 193 16.13 17.99 4.11
N THR A 194 15.95 17.59 5.37
CA THR A 194 15.27 16.34 5.73
C THR A 194 14.06 16.68 6.59
N LEU A 195 12.92 16.08 6.24
CA LEU A 195 11.69 16.12 7.02
C LEU A 195 11.50 14.75 7.69
N GLU A 196 11.29 14.76 8.98
CA GLU A 196 10.98 13.59 9.79
C GLU A 196 9.54 13.68 10.28
N ILE A 197 8.69 12.70 9.91
CA ILE A 197 7.32 12.60 10.39
C ILE A 197 7.26 11.42 11.34
N GLU A 198 7.15 11.73 12.63
CA GLU A 198 7.29 10.75 13.72
C GLU A 198 5.96 10.14 14.16
N GLY A 199 4.83 10.75 13.76
CA GLY A 199 3.51 10.30 14.22
C GLY A 199 2.35 11.13 13.65
N PHE A 200 1.15 10.82 14.13
CA PHE A 200 -0.03 11.63 13.86
C PHE A 200 0.03 12.95 14.66
N ARG A 201 -0.19 14.08 13.99
CA ARG A 201 -0.12 15.40 14.60
C ARG A 201 -1.26 15.65 15.58
N LYS A 202 -0.93 15.89 16.85
CA LYS A 202 -1.87 16.21 17.93
C LYS A 202 -2.06 17.72 18.12
N SER A 203 -0.97 18.46 17.97
CA SER A 203 -0.91 19.91 18.18
C SER A 203 0.30 20.50 17.44
N ASP A 204 0.52 21.81 17.57
CA ASP A 204 1.74 22.45 17.03
C ASP A 204 3.03 21.90 17.65
N ASN A 205 2.96 21.27 18.83
CA ASN A 205 4.13 20.87 19.60
C ASN A 205 4.27 19.35 19.81
N ALA A 206 3.28 18.56 19.44
CA ALA A 206 3.27 17.14 19.75
C ALA A 206 2.67 16.27 18.65
N VAL A 207 3.19 15.06 18.54
CA VAL A 207 2.63 13.96 17.75
C VAL A 207 2.39 12.74 18.63
N ALA A 208 1.50 11.86 18.19
CA ALA A 208 1.40 10.49 18.69
C ALA A 208 2.24 9.59 17.78
N SER A 209 3.26 8.95 18.33
CA SER A 209 4.24 8.18 17.56
C SER A 209 3.58 7.06 16.75
N PHE A 210 4.16 6.76 15.60
CA PHE A 210 3.75 5.58 14.82
C PHE A 210 4.33 4.32 15.43
N ILE A 211 3.48 3.34 15.76
CA ILE A 211 3.90 2.04 16.26
C ILE A 211 3.17 0.98 15.45
N PHE A 212 3.90 0.04 14.86
CA PHE A 212 3.28 -1.12 14.21
C PHE A 212 2.46 -1.91 15.21
N SER A 213 1.27 -2.35 14.81
CA SER A 213 0.34 -3.08 15.65
C SER A 213 -0.47 -4.08 14.84
N SER A 214 -1.27 -4.90 15.51
CA SER A 214 -2.32 -5.63 14.83
C SER A 214 -3.29 -4.67 14.13
N PRO A 215 -3.98 -5.08 13.05
CA PRO A 215 -4.97 -4.22 12.39
C PRO A 215 -6.09 -3.76 13.33
N GLY A 216 -6.52 -4.61 14.27
CA GLY A 216 -7.56 -4.30 15.24
C GLY A 216 -7.15 -3.24 16.27
N ASP A 217 -5.85 -3.13 16.59
CA ASP A 217 -5.30 -2.16 17.53
C ASP A 217 -4.83 -0.87 16.85
N SER A 218 -5.02 -0.76 15.52
CA SER A 218 -4.59 0.41 14.74
C SER A 218 -5.41 1.65 15.06
N TYR A 219 -4.80 2.83 14.88
CA TYR A 219 -5.54 4.09 14.96
C TYR A 219 -6.70 4.13 13.95
N ALA A 220 -6.52 3.56 12.76
CA ALA A 220 -7.58 3.46 11.75
C ALA A 220 -8.77 2.60 12.20
N ALA A 221 -8.57 1.63 13.09
CA ALA A 221 -9.65 0.81 13.64
C ALA A 221 -10.51 1.57 14.66
N HIS A 222 -9.92 2.58 15.34
CA HIS A 222 -10.51 3.31 16.46
C HIS A 222 -10.76 4.79 16.16
N SER A 223 -10.60 5.21 14.91
CA SER A 223 -10.87 6.56 14.43
C SER A 223 -12.18 6.62 13.65
N ASP A 224 -12.97 7.65 13.87
CA ASP A 224 -14.22 7.89 13.13
C ASP A 224 -14.02 7.99 11.60
N ASN A 225 -12.81 8.34 11.19
CA ASN A 225 -12.42 8.52 9.78
C ASN A 225 -11.67 7.31 9.20
N GLY A 226 -11.39 6.30 10.01
CA GLY A 226 -10.56 5.17 9.66
C GLY A 226 -11.33 3.90 9.31
N SER A 227 -10.59 2.89 8.90
CA SER A 227 -11.12 1.54 8.68
C SER A 227 -9.98 0.53 8.77
N VAL A 228 -10.22 -0.58 9.45
CA VAL A 228 -9.32 -1.75 9.50
C VAL A 228 -8.97 -2.26 8.10
N ARG A 229 -9.83 -2.03 7.11
CA ARG A 229 -9.59 -2.44 5.72
C ARG A 229 -8.44 -1.69 5.06
N ASN A 230 -8.16 -0.47 5.53
CA ASN A 230 -7.12 0.40 4.98
C ASN A 230 -5.76 0.26 5.67
N THR A 231 -5.62 -0.69 6.62
CA THR A 231 -4.35 -0.91 7.33
C THR A 231 -3.27 -1.53 6.44
N GLY A 232 -2.01 -1.31 6.79
CA GLY A 232 -0.86 -1.86 6.07
C GLY A 232 -0.38 -1.02 4.89
N VAL A 233 -0.70 0.29 4.87
CA VAL A 233 -0.30 1.18 3.78
C VAL A 233 0.19 2.54 4.28
N ILE A 234 1.23 3.06 3.64
CA ILE A 234 1.73 4.42 3.79
C ILE A 234 1.62 5.09 2.42
N GLY A 235 0.81 6.12 2.33
CA GLY A 235 0.62 6.93 1.12
C GLY A 235 1.46 8.19 1.16
N THR A 236 1.98 8.60 0.01
CA THR A 236 2.74 9.85 -0.15
C THR A 236 2.34 10.53 -1.44
N ALA A 237 2.10 11.85 -1.39
CA ALA A 237 2.03 12.71 -2.55
C ALA A 237 3.01 13.88 -2.37
N VAL A 238 3.73 14.22 -3.44
CA VAL A 238 4.76 15.27 -3.46
C VAL A 238 4.31 16.38 -4.40
N PHE A 239 4.24 17.61 -3.91
CA PHE A 239 3.90 18.79 -4.69
C PHE A 239 5.05 19.79 -4.66
N GLU A 240 5.29 20.50 -5.74
CA GLU A 240 6.20 21.64 -5.76
C GLU A 240 5.51 22.87 -5.19
N LEU A 241 6.21 23.61 -4.34
CA LEU A 241 5.74 24.85 -3.75
C LEU A 241 6.43 26.06 -4.40
N TYR A 242 5.65 27.10 -4.63
CA TYR A 242 6.20 28.42 -4.92
C TYR A 242 6.71 29.02 -3.60
N ASP A 243 8.03 29.10 -3.48
CA ASP A 243 8.72 29.61 -2.29
C ASP A 243 9.68 30.73 -2.65
N PRO A 244 9.26 31.99 -2.51
CA PRO A 244 10.11 33.14 -2.86
C PRO A 244 11.28 33.35 -1.88
N ALA A 245 11.20 32.79 -0.66
CA ALA A 245 12.19 33.04 0.40
C ALA A 245 13.29 31.99 0.49
N ARG A 246 13.11 30.78 -0.06
CA ARG A 246 14.04 29.63 -0.09
C ARG A 246 14.97 29.52 1.14
N ARG A 247 14.40 29.48 2.35
CA ARG A 247 15.19 29.38 3.58
C ARG A 247 15.46 27.91 3.90
N SER A 248 16.70 27.61 4.33
CA SER A 248 17.04 26.38 5.03
C SER A 248 16.78 26.60 6.51
N ASP A 249 15.78 25.99 7.08
CA ASP A 249 15.50 25.99 8.52
C ASP A 249 15.22 24.54 8.94
N ASP A 250 15.80 24.11 10.06
CA ASP A 250 15.76 22.71 10.50
C ASP A 250 14.46 22.34 11.24
N SER A 251 13.57 23.30 11.50
CA SER A 251 12.28 23.02 12.16
C SER A 251 11.25 22.54 11.16
N PRO A 252 10.53 21.44 11.43
CA PRO A 252 9.43 20.99 10.58
C PRO A 252 8.39 22.08 10.38
N GLU A 253 8.01 22.29 9.15
CA GLU A 253 6.96 23.24 8.75
C GLU A 253 5.78 22.49 8.15
N ALA A 254 4.57 22.90 8.47
CA ALA A 254 3.35 22.33 7.90
C ALA A 254 2.32 23.41 7.60
N PHE A 255 1.45 23.14 6.66
CA PHE A 255 0.26 23.94 6.46
C PHE A 255 -0.69 23.77 7.65
N PRO A 256 -1.50 24.79 7.97
CA PRO A 256 -2.54 24.62 8.97
C PRO A 256 -3.43 23.43 8.62
N ALA A 257 -3.73 22.61 9.62
CA ALA A 257 -4.76 21.59 9.45
C ALA A 257 -6.13 22.30 9.45
N ASP A 258 -6.68 22.58 8.28
CA ASP A 258 -7.87 23.41 8.06
C ASP A 258 -9.10 23.00 8.89
N ASN A 259 -9.09 21.79 9.41
CA ASN A 259 -10.17 21.20 10.19
C ASN A 259 -9.70 20.62 11.52
N GLY A 260 -8.57 21.08 12.02
CA GLY A 260 -7.95 20.61 13.25
C GLY A 260 -7.01 19.42 13.05
N TYR A 261 -6.26 19.11 14.09
CA TYR A 261 -5.29 18.02 14.12
C TYR A 261 -5.96 16.65 14.38
N ALA A 262 -5.18 15.60 14.25
CA ALA A 262 -5.62 14.24 14.54
C ALA A 262 -6.11 14.13 15.99
N LYS A 263 -7.28 13.51 16.17
CA LYS A 263 -7.89 13.28 17.48
C LYS A 263 -7.45 11.92 18.02
N PRO A 264 -7.27 11.78 19.35
CA PRO A 264 -7.06 10.48 19.96
C PRO A 264 -8.14 9.47 19.55
N PRO A 265 -7.81 8.17 19.49
CA PRO A 265 -8.79 7.12 19.21
C PRO A 265 -9.86 7.06 20.30
N SER A 266 -11.06 6.67 19.94
CA SER A 266 -12.13 6.33 20.89
C SER A 266 -11.76 5.03 21.65
N ARG A 267 -12.11 4.97 22.92
CA ARG A 267 -11.93 3.79 23.76
C ARG A 267 -13.07 2.80 23.56
#